data_192f2ea78e2ef7a7c3d8820416461f02
#
_entry.id   192f2ea78e2ef7a7c3d8820416461f02
#
_cell.length_a   1.000
_cell.length_b   1.000
_cell.length_c   1.000
_cell.angle_alpha   90.00
_cell.angle_beta   90.00
_cell.angle_gamma   90.00
#
_symmetry.space_group_name_H-M   'P 1'
#
loop_
_entity.id
_entity.type
_entity.pdbx_description
1 polymer ?
#
loop_
_entity_poly.entity_id
_entity_poly.type
_entity_poly.pdbx_seq_one_letter_code
_entity_poly.pdbx_strand_id
1 'polypeptide(L)' 'DSWRHWEMHPRGDEVVLCTEGAITLLQEHEEGIVRTHLSAGEYAINEPGVWHTADIANSATAIFITSGEGTEGRPR' A
#
# COMPACT_ATOMS: atom_id res chain seq x y z
N ASP A 1 2.11 -7.27 11.20
CA ASP A 1 3.40 -7.53 10.53
C ASP A 1 3.50 -6.78 9.22
N SER A 2 4.73 -6.43 8.87
CA SER A 2 4.98 -5.80 7.58
C SER A 2 4.82 -6.79 6.44
N TRP A 3 4.47 -6.29 5.28
CA TRP A 3 4.39 -7.10 4.07
C TRP A 3 5.79 -7.56 3.66
N ARG A 4 5.87 -8.74 3.08
CA ARG A 4 7.14 -9.33 2.65
C ARG A 4 7.42 -9.15 1.17
N HIS A 5 6.52 -8.50 0.45
CA HIS A 5 6.63 -8.30 -0.98
C HIS A 5 6.03 -6.96 -1.37
N TRP A 6 6.39 -6.53 -2.58
CA TRP A 6 5.79 -5.38 -3.24
C TRP A 6 4.68 -5.86 -4.14
N GLU A 7 3.65 -5.04 -4.32
CA GLU A 7 2.59 -5.27 -5.29
C GLU A 7 2.41 -4.08 -6.20
N MET A 8 1.88 -4.34 -7.39
CA MET A 8 1.54 -3.31 -8.35
C MET A 8 0.25 -3.72 -9.06
N HIS A 9 -0.67 -2.78 -9.23
CA HIS A 9 -1.94 -2.99 -9.89
C HIS A 9 -1.98 -2.16 -11.17
N PRO A 10 -1.91 -2.78 -12.36
CA PRO A 10 -1.81 -2.00 -13.60
C PRO A 10 -3.14 -1.44 -14.10
N ARG A 11 -4.28 -1.94 -13.61
CA ARG A 11 -5.60 -1.69 -14.19
C ARG A 11 -6.47 -0.71 -13.42
N GLY A 12 -5.96 -0.08 -12.39
CA GLY A 12 -6.73 0.91 -11.65
C GLY A 12 -6.08 1.32 -10.36
N ASP A 13 -6.66 2.31 -9.74
CA ASP A 13 -6.22 2.77 -8.42
C ASP A 13 -6.52 1.73 -7.35
N GLU A 14 -5.73 1.74 -6.30
CA GLU A 14 -6.06 1.03 -5.08
C GLU A 14 -6.24 2.03 -3.95
N VAL A 15 -7.38 1.97 -3.27
CA VAL A 15 -7.58 2.72 -2.04
C VAL A 15 -7.11 1.88 -0.87
N VAL A 16 -6.27 2.47 -0.02
CA VAL A 16 -5.81 1.86 1.23
C VAL A 16 -6.36 2.68 2.38
N LEU A 17 -7.31 2.11 3.11
CA LEU A 17 -7.93 2.76 4.26
C LEU A 17 -7.52 2.05 5.54
N CYS A 18 -6.81 2.76 6.42
CA CYS A 18 -6.48 2.22 7.74
C CYS A 18 -7.68 2.40 8.65
N THR A 19 -8.18 1.32 9.23
CA THR A 19 -9.34 1.36 10.12
C THR A 19 -8.98 1.23 11.60
N GLU A 20 -7.87 0.54 11.89
CA GLU A 20 -7.37 0.39 13.26
C GLU A 20 -5.85 0.38 13.25
N GLY A 21 -5.24 0.92 14.30
CA GLY A 21 -3.79 0.97 14.42
C GLY A 21 -3.18 1.97 13.48
N ALA A 22 -2.01 1.63 12.95
CA ALA A 22 -1.29 2.49 12.01
C ALA A 22 -0.46 1.66 11.06
N ILE A 23 -0.36 2.11 9.82
CA ILE A 23 0.50 1.51 8.82
C ILE A 23 1.34 2.59 8.15
N THR A 24 2.51 2.21 7.67
CA THR A 24 3.32 3.08 6.81
C THR A 24 3.29 2.50 5.41
N LEU A 25 2.66 3.21 4.50
CA LEU A 25 2.60 2.83 3.11
C LEU A 25 3.87 3.30 2.42
N LEU A 26 4.52 2.41 1.68
CA LEU A 26 5.70 2.73 0.89
C LEU A 26 5.33 2.65 -0.59
N GLN A 27 5.64 3.71 -1.32
CA GLN A 27 5.39 3.76 -2.77
C GLN A 27 6.69 4.08 -3.48
N GLU A 28 6.94 3.36 -4.57
CA GLU A 28 8.13 3.58 -5.37
C GLU A 28 7.80 4.56 -6.50
N HIS A 29 8.44 5.72 -6.46
CA HIS A 29 8.32 6.76 -7.48
C HIS A 29 9.68 6.96 -8.15
N GLU A 30 9.73 7.72 -9.23
CA GLU A 30 10.98 8.00 -9.96
C GLU A 30 12.06 8.58 -9.03
N GLU A 31 11.65 9.39 -8.09
CA GLU A 31 12.57 10.10 -7.18
C GLU A 31 12.96 9.28 -5.96
N GLY A 32 12.41 8.09 -5.80
CA GLY A 32 12.68 7.21 -4.67
C GLY A 32 11.43 6.73 -3.97
N ILE A 33 11.61 6.19 -2.78
CA ILE A 33 10.52 5.64 -1.98
C ILE A 33 9.84 6.78 -1.21
N VAL A 34 8.52 6.90 -1.39
CA VAL A 34 7.70 7.82 -0.60
C VAL A 34 7.01 7.02 0.50
N ARG A 35 7.14 7.49 1.73
CA ARG A 35 6.52 6.88 2.90
C ARG A 35 5.35 7.73 3.36
N THR A 36 4.19 7.12 3.52
CA THR A 36 2.99 7.79 4.01
C THR A 36 2.49 7.05 5.24
N HIS A 37 2.47 7.73 6.36
CA HIS A 37 1.97 7.17 7.61
C HIS A 37 0.45 7.35 7.67
N LEU A 38 -0.28 6.24 7.87
CA LEU A 38 -1.73 6.25 7.97
C LEU A 38 -2.15 5.78 9.37
N SER A 39 -2.90 6.62 10.06
CA SER A 39 -3.55 6.26 11.31
C SER A 39 -5.01 5.88 11.02
N ALA A 40 -5.70 5.36 12.03
CA ALA A 40 -7.10 4.96 11.89
C ALA A 40 -7.96 6.10 11.32
N GLY A 41 -8.72 5.79 10.29
CA GLY A 41 -9.57 6.75 9.58
C GLY A 41 -8.90 7.47 8.43
N GLU A 42 -7.61 7.26 8.21
CA GLU A 42 -6.87 7.88 7.11
C GLU A 42 -6.72 6.91 5.93
N TYR A 43 -6.63 7.47 4.74
CA TYR A 43 -6.47 6.66 3.54
C TYR A 43 -5.44 7.27 2.59
N ALA A 44 -4.94 6.43 1.70
CA ALA A 44 -4.08 6.86 0.60
C ALA A 44 -4.47 6.08 -0.66
N ILE A 45 -4.00 6.56 -1.80
CA ILE A 45 -4.27 5.92 -3.08
C ILE A 45 -2.95 5.48 -3.70
N ASN A 46 -2.90 4.20 -4.10
CA ASN A 46 -1.85 3.67 -4.94
C ASN A 46 -2.33 3.79 -6.39
N GLU A 47 -1.66 4.64 -7.17
CA GLU A 47 -2.02 4.82 -8.57
C GLU A 47 -1.63 3.60 -9.41
N PRO A 48 -2.27 3.42 -10.58
CA PRO A 48 -1.93 2.29 -11.46
C PRO A 48 -0.44 2.28 -11.80
N GLY A 49 0.16 1.09 -11.74
CA GLY A 49 1.56 0.91 -12.08
C GLY A 49 2.56 1.28 -10.99
N VAL A 50 2.10 1.83 -9.87
CA VAL A 50 2.99 2.19 -8.76
C VAL A 50 3.21 0.99 -7.85
N TRP A 51 4.47 0.58 -7.71
CA TRP A 51 4.84 -0.48 -6.78
C TRP A 51 4.70 0.03 -5.35
N HIS A 52 4.05 -0.76 -4.51
CA HIS A 52 3.79 -0.39 -3.13
C HIS A 52 3.94 -1.59 -2.20
N THR A 53 4.20 -1.27 -0.93
CA THR A 53 4.23 -2.24 0.16
C THR A 53 3.87 -1.51 1.44
N ALA A 54 3.83 -2.22 2.55
CA ALA A 54 3.44 -1.62 3.82
C ALA A 54 4.28 -2.16 4.97
N ASP A 55 4.62 -1.27 5.89
CA ASP A 55 5.27 -1.62 7.15
C ASP A 55 4.28 -1.42 8.30
N ILE A 56 4.25 -2.38 9.21
CA ILE A 56 3.36 -2.37 10.36
C ILE A 56 4.20 -2.63 11.60
N ALA A 57 4.29 -1.64 12.48
CA ALA A 57 5.13 -1.75 13.69
C ALA A 57 4.51 -2.66 14.74
N ASN A 58 3.21 -2.58 14.94
CA ASN A 58 2.50 -3.39 15.94
C ASN A 58 1.40 -4.21 15.29
N SER A 59 0.21 -3.65 15.23
CA SER A 59 -0.90 -4.27 14.54
C SER A 59 -1.73 -3.20 13.84
N ALA A 60 -2.41 -3.61 12.77
CA ALA A 60 -3.26 -2.70 12.05
C ALA A 60 -4.34 -3.50 11.31
N THR A 61 -5.44 -2.83 11.05
CA THR A 61 -6.49 -3.34 10.17
C THR A 61 -6.68 -2.32 9.06
N ALA A 62 -6.75 -2.79 7.83
CA ALA A 62 -6.93 -1.93 6.68
C ALA A 62 -7.86 -2.56 5.67
N ILE A 63 -8.54 -1.70 4.91
CA ILE A 63 -9.39 -2.12 3.79
C ILE A 63 -8.68 -1.69 2.51
N PHE A 64 -8.57 -2.62 1.58
CA PHE A 64 -7.94 -2.40 0.28
C PHE A 64 -9.01 -2.56 -0.80
N ILE A 65 -9.20 -1.54 -1.62
CA ILE A 65 -10.19 -1.56 -2.69
C ILE A 65 -9.45 -1.36 -4.01
N THR A 66 -9.42 -2.41 -4.82
CA THR A 66 -8.70 -2.38 -6.09
C THR A 66 -9.37 -3.34 -7.10
N SER A 67 -9.19 -3.07 -8.39
CA SER A 67 -9.67 -3.98 -9.43
C SER A 67 -8.90 -5.30 -9.40
N GLY A 68 -7.63 -5.27 -9.03
CA GLY A 68 -6.78 -6.45 -8.89
C GLY A 68 -6.43 -7.18 -10.16
N GLU A 69 -7.03 -6.84 -11.30
CA GLU A 69 -6.73 -7.53 -12.56
C GLU A 69 -5.30 -7.25 -13.00
N GLY A 70 -4.54 -8.33 -13.22
CA GLY A 70 -3.15 -8.23 -13.66
C GLY A 70 -2.17 -7.82 -12.56
N THR A 71 -2.57 -7.94 -11.29
CA THR A 71 -1.69 -7.63 -10.17
C THR A 71 -0.36 -8.39 -10.29
N GLU A 72 0.74 -7.67 -10.08
CA GLU A 72 2.08 -8.24 -10.08
C GLU A 72 2.69 -8.11 -8.70
N GLY A 73 3.61 -9.01 -8.39
CA GLY A 73 4.32 -8.99 -7.11
C GLY A 73 5.82 -9.18 -7.33
N ARG A 74 6.60 -8.66 -6.39
CA ARG A 74 8.04 -8.91 -6.36
C ARG A 74 8.53 -8.93 -4.90
N PRO A 75 9.63 -9.64 -4.59
CA PRO A 75 10.18 -9.67 -3.22
C PRO A 75 10.66 -8.30 -2.77
N ARG A 76 10.58 -8.11 -1.47
CA ARG A 76 11.15 -6.91 -0.84
C ARG A 76 12.64 -7.01 -0.68
#